data_1171f32685bff75160592b0d07163963
#
_entry.id   1171f32685bff75160592b0d07163963
#
_cell.length_a   1.000
_cell.length_b   1.000
_cell.length_c   1.000
_cell.angle_alpha   90.00
_cell.angle_beta   90.00
_cell.angle_gamma   90.00
#
_symmetry.space_group_name_H-M   'P 1'
#
loop_
_entity.id
_entity.type
_entity.pdbx_description
1 polymer ?
#
loop_
_entity_poly.entity_id
_entity_poly.type
_entity_poly.pdbx_seq_one_letter_code
_entity_poly.pdbx_strand_id
1 'polypeptide(L)'
;MPVSVAGDHAAAPPGPITTAMGFQDRGYYRQSPRPFASDWSGVSILIALNVGVWMANFILSGDLFREFFPLRVCLNDIFSLHTNLTSHPWNFWQLLTYGFLHDGPSLELQEKLRAFGRTQNYSPFHLIGNMLMLFFFGREVEGLMGRAEFLRFYCTAIIMAGLFWVVGEQFQEPGINVRLVGASGGVMAVLAVFIWHFPQQIIYFWGVLPVPVWALGVLYIAIDFGGALGGAGGARDAKLVVAHVAHLAGAVFGLLYAWRGWTLEDLGTWTTRLLQRRPRMRVVHPDAGRTDDDEDEASLHEAVDRILAKISRSGESSLTPEERATLTRASRRLKDRSR
;
A
#
# COMPACT_ATOMS: atom_id res chain seq x y z
N MET A 1 6.22 13.69 -80.32
CA MET A 1 6.59 14.43 -79.12
C MET A 1 6.01 13.67 -77.94
N PRO A 2 6.81 13.10 -77.02
CA PRO A 2 6.31 12.30 -75.94
C PRO A 2 6.03 13.19 -74.67
N VAL A 3 4.87 12.93 -74.10
CA VAL A 3 4.39 13.54 -72.84
C VAL A 3 5.11 12.87 -71.63
N SER A 4 5.69 13.72 -70.81
CA SER A 4 6.38 13.32 -69.57
C SER A 4 5.35 12.87 -68.53
N VAL A 5 5.51 11.65 -68.00
CA VAL A 5 4.75 11.12 -66.86
C VAL A 5 5.48 11.53 -65.58
N ALA A 6 4.83 12.35 -64.78
CA ALA A 6 5.29 12.75 -63.45
C ALA A 6 5.24 11.55 -62.51
N GLY A 7 6.33 11.33 -61.80
CA GLY A 7 6.47 10.24 -60.83
C GLY A 7 5.64 10.48 -59.57
N ASP A 8 4.85 9.49 -59.23
CA ASP A 8 4.15 9.35 -57.93
C ASP A 8 5.19 9.17 -56.81
N HIS A 9 5.35 10.19 -55.99
CA HIS A 9 5.99 10.04 -54.70
C HIS A 9 5.00 9.38 -53.73
N ALA A 10 5.06 8.06 -53.66
CA ALA A 10 4.40 7.33 -52.59
C ALA A 10 4.97 7.77 -51.24
N ALA A 11 4.14 8.41 -50.40
CA ALA A 11 4.46 8.74 -49.03
C ALA A 11 4.76 7.46 -48.26
N ALA A 12 5.90 7.45 -47.55
CA ALA A 12 6.27 6.34 -46.67
C ALA A 12 5.15 6.11 -45.60
N PRO A 13 4.84 4.84 -45.26
CA PRO A 13 3.84 4.55 -44.26
C PRO A 13 4.24 5.20 -42.90
N PRO A 14 3.28 5.72 -42.15
CA PRO A 14 3.56 6.27 -40.84
C PRO A 14 4.23 5.16 -39.99
N GLY A 15 5.36 5.52 -39.35
CA GLY A 15 6.06 4.63 -38.42
C GLY A 15 5.13 4.14 -37.33
N PRO A 16 5.45 3.01 -36.67
CA PRO A 16 4.59 2.43 -35.66
C PRO A 16 4.30 3.49 -34.59
N ILE A 17 3.00 3.72 -34.35
CA ILE A 17 2.49 4.54 -33.26
C ILE A 17 3.15 3.96 -32.00
N THR A 18 4.04 4.72 -31.38
CA THR A 18 4.56 4.40 -30.05
C THR A 18 3.35 4.31 -29.12
N THR A 19 2.85 3.09 -28.94
CA THR A 19 1.86 2.80 -27.92
C THR A 19 2.44 3.32 -26.61
N ALA A 20 1.77 4.31 -26.04
CA ALA A 20 2.10 4.81 -24.71
C ALA A 20 2.32 3.59 -23.81
N MET A 21 3.49 3.52 -23.15
CA MET A 21 3.83 2.41 -22.25
C MET A 21 2.62 2.15 -21.35
N GLY A 22 1.93 1.04 -21.59
CA GLY A 22 0.80 0.63 -20.80
C GLY A 22 1.27 0.37 -19.37
N PHE A 23 0.34 0.43 -18.43
CA PHE A 23 0.59 0.15 -17.03
C PHE A 23 1.32 -1.20 -16.81
N GLN A 24 1.13 -2.16 -17.72
CA GLN A 24 1.75 -3.48 -17.76
C GLN A 24 3.26 -3.46 -18.10
N ASP A 25 3.77 -2.39 -18.68
CA ASP A 25 5.18 -2.26 -19.09
C ASP A 25 6.05 -1.64 -17.97
N ARG A 26 5.47 -1.26 -16.85
CA ARG A 26 6.21 -0.74 -15.70
C ARG A 26 6.97 -1.88 -15.02
N GLY A 27 8.24 -1.65 -14.70
CA GLY A 27 9.19 -2.67 -14.21
C GLY A 27 8.73 -3.47 -12.99
N TYR A 28 7.77 -2.99 -12.19
CA TYR A 28 7.21 -3.73 -11.08
C TYR A 28 6.25 -4.87 -11.51
N TYR A 29 5.69 -4.81 -12.73
CA TYR A 29 4.88 -5.90 -13.29
C TYR A 29 5.70 -7.12 -13.71
N ARG A 30 7.02 -6.95 -13.89
CA ARG A 30 7.95 -8.01 -14.29
C ARG A 30 8.58 -8.76 -13.13
N GLN A 31 8.11 -8.53 -11.89
CA GLN A 31 8.54 -9.41 -10.80
C GLN A 31 7.95 -10.80 -11.07
N SER A 32 8.84 -11.73 -11.43
CA SER A 32 8.53 -13.16 -11.54
C SER A 32 7.68 -13.59 -10.34
N PRO A 33 6.68 -14.48 -10.52
CA PRO A 33 5.89 -15.00 -9.42
C PRO A 33 6.87 -15.55 -8.39
N ARG A 34 6.94 -14.91 -7.23
CA ARG A 34 7.72 -15.44 -6.11
C ARG A 34 7.13 -16.80 -5.79
N PRO A 35 7.96 -17.84 -5.64
CA PRO A 35 7.45 -19.14 -5.28
C PRO A 35 6.59 -19.01 -4.03
N PHE A 36 5.51 -19.77 -3.96
CA PHE A 36 4.47 -19.78 -2.93
C PHE A 36 4.98 -20.12 -1.51
N ALA A 37 6.25 -19.89 -1.22
CA ALA A 37 6.91 -20.22 0.00
C ALA A 37 6.93 -19.02 0.96
N SER A 38 6.14 -19.13 1.99
CA SER A 38 6.34 -18.68 3.39
C SER A 38 5.91 -17.29 3.86
N ASP A 39 5.59 -16.32 3.02
CA ASP A 39 5.15 -15.03 3.57
C ASP A 39 3.66 -14.79 3.37
N TRP A 40 2.93 -14.67 4.48
CA TRP A 40 1.52 -14.26 4.46
C TRP A 40 1.35 -12.98 3.65
N SER A 41 0.38 -12.95 2.73
CA SER A 41 0.06 -11.72 2.01
C SER A 41 -0.48 -10.66 2.99
N GLY A 42 -0.38 -9.39 2.63
CA GLY A 42 -0.95 -8.30 3.43
C GLY A 42 -2.44 -8.48 3.66
N VAL A 43 -3.17 -8.92 2.63
CA VAL A 43 -4.60 -9.28 2.73
C VAL A 43 -4.82 -10.39 3.76
N SER A 44 -4.02 -11.46 3.72
CA SER A 44 -4.16 -12.58 4.68
C SER A 44 -3.88 -12.14 6.12
N ILE A 45 -2.89 -11.26 6.33
CA ILE A 45 -2.61 -10.67 7.63
C ILE A 45 -3.80 -9.86 8.13
N LEU A 46 -4.36 -8.99 7.29
CA LEU A 46 -5.51 -8.16 7.68
C LEU A 46 -6.75 -9.00 8.00
N ILE A 47 -7.03 -10.04 7.21
CA ILE A 47 -8.14 -10.97 7.47
C ILE A 47 -7.93 -11.69 8.80
N ALA A 48 -6.74 -12.27 9.02
CA ALA A 48 -6.43 -12.98 10.26
C ALA A 48 -6.53 -12.07 11.49
N LEU A 49 -6.06 -10.82 11.37
CA LEU A 49 -6.16 -9.83 12.45
C LEU A 49 -7.61 -9.48 12.77
N ASN A 50 -8.44 -9.19 11.77
CA ASN A 50 -9.85 -8.85 11.97
C ASN A 50 -10.64 -10.02 12.59
N VAL A 51 -10.46 -11.24 12.06
CA VAL A 51 -11.10 -12.44 12.60
C VAL A 51 -10.60 -12.73 14.02
N GLY A 52 -9.28 -12.64 14.24
CA GLY A 52 -8.68 -12.87 15.55
C GLY A 52 -9.17 -11.89 16.60
N VAL A 53 -9.23 -10.60 16.29
CA VAL A 53 -9.75 -9.55 17.20
C VAL A 53 -11.23 -9.77 17.49
N TRP A 54 -12.04 -10.14 16.49
CA TRP A 54 -13.46 -10.43 16.66
C TRP A 54 -13.66 -11.64 17.57
N MET A 55 -12.94 -12.74 17.34
CA MET A 55 -12.97 -13.92 18.21
C MET A 55 -12.50 -13.60 19.64
N ALA A 56 -11.39 -12.85 19.78
CA ALA A 56 -10.88 -12.44 21.07
C ALA A 56 -11.92 -11.61 21.85
N ASN A 57 -12.65 -10.71 21.19
CA ASN A 57 -13.70 -9.93 21.84
C ASN A 57 -14.81 -10.83 22.41
N PHE A 58 -15.23 -11.89 21.70
CA PHE A 58 -16.20 -12.86 22.22
C PHE A 58 -15.65 -13.68 23.38
N ILE A 59 -14.41 -14.15 23.30
CA ILE A 59 -13.78 -14.93 24.37
C ILE A 59 -13.64 -14.11 25.63
N LEU A 60 -13.09 -12.89 25.55
CA LEU A 60 -12.85 -12.01 26.69
C LEU A 60 -14.13 -11.49 27.35
N SER A 61 -15.21 -11.33 26.59
CA SER A 61 -16.50 -10.89 27.09
C SER A 61 -17.42 -12.01 27.58
N GLY A 62 -17.08 -13.28 27.23
CA GLY A 62 -17.90 -14.45 27.52
C GLY A 62 -17.90 -14.89 28.99
N ASP A 63 -18.91 -15.67 29.36
CA ASP A 63 -19.08 -16.16 30.73
C ASP A 63 -17.96 -17.15 31.12
N LEU A 64 -17.41 -17.91 30.15
CA LEU A 64 -16.29 -18.82 30.41
C LEU A 64 -15.04 -18.08 30.89
N PHE A 65 -14.71 -16.94 30.27
CA PHE A 65 -13.55 -16.11 30.70
C PHE A 65 -13.79 -15.52 32.10
N ARG A 66 -15.04 -15.22 32.43
CA ARG A 66 -15.47 -14.67 33.71
C ARG A 66 -15.27 -15.62 34.89
N GLU A 67 -15.30 -16.93 34.68
CA GLU A 67 -15.02 -17.93 35.74
C GLU A 67 -13.57 -17.86 36.19
N PHE A 68 -12.65 -17.52 35.26
CA PHE A 68 -11.22 -17.44 35.56
C PHE A 68 -10.76 -16.02 35.93
N PHE A 69 -11.43 -15.00 35.43
CA PHE A 69 -11.06 -13.60 35.60
C PHE A 69 -12.29 -12.78 36.03
N PRO A 70 -12.25 -12.08 37.17
CA PRO A 70 -13.40 -11.32 37.70
C PRO A 70 -13.76 -10.09 36.85
N LEU A 71 -12.93 -9.70 35.89
CA LEU A 71 -13.12 -8.55 35.01
C LEU A 71 -13.68 -8.96 33.65
N ARG A 72 -14.79 -8.35 33.23
CA ARG A 72 -15.24 -8.40 31.83
C ARG A 72 -14.49 -7.36 31.03
N VAL A 73 -13.84 -7.79 29.96
CA VAL A 73 -13.17 -6.89 29.03
C VAL A 73 -13.84 -7.04 27.66
N CYS A 74 -14.40 -5.97 27.17
CA CYS A 74 -14.91 -5.91 25.80
C CYS A 74 -13.98 -5.01 24.98
N LEU A 75 -13.31 -5.61 23.98
CA LEU A 75 -12.40 -4.86 23.11
C LEU A 75 -13.15 -3.73 22.39
N ASN A 76 -14.43 -3.96 22.05
CA ASN A 76 -15.25 -2.94 21.41
C ASN A 76 -15.45 -1.68 22.27
N ASP A 77 -15.42 -1.78 23.60
CA ASP A 77 -15.59 -0.60 24.47
C ASP A 77 -14.31 0.22 24.57
N ILE A 78 -13.15 -0.42 24.38
CA ILE A 78 -11.83 0.23 24.53
C ILE A 78 -11.34 0.79 23.20
N PHE A 79 -11.46 0.00 22.12
CA PHE A 79 -10.77 0.23 20.85
C PHE A 79 -11.69 0.78 19.74
N SER A 80 -13.02 0.92 19.95
CA SER A 80 -13.91 1.58 18.99
C SER A 80 -13.62 3.08 18.93
N LEU A 81 -13.87 3.69 17.79
CA LEU A 81 -13.72 5.11 17.60
C LEU A 81 -14.95 5.84 18.13
N HIS A 82 -14.74 6.83 18.96
CA HIS A 82 -15.79 7.64 19.57
C HIS A 82 -15.77 9.08 19.05
N THR A 83 -16.95 9.69 18.94
CA THR A 83 -17.08 11.09 18.52
C THR A 83 -16.52 12.08 19.53
N ASN A 84 -16.34 11.67 20.80
CA ASN A 84 -15.71 12.50 21.81
C ASN A 84 -14.18 12.58 21.72
N LEU A 85 -13.58 12.07 20.62
CA LEU A 85 -12.15 12.17 20.38
C LEU A 85 -11.63 13.62 20.43
N THR A 86 -12.46 14.58 20.02
CA THR A 86 -12.12 16.01 20.06
C THR A 86 -11.91 16.54 21.47
N SER A 87 -12.64 16.02 22.46
CA SER A 87 -12.50 16.35 23.89
C SER A 87 -11.52 15.43 24.63
N HIS A 88 -11.21 14.27 24.05
CA HIS A 88 -10.29 13.26 24.60
C HIS A 88 -9.20 12.88 23.59
N PRO A 89 -8.34 13.81 23.17
CA PRO A 89 -7.40 13.61 22.08
C PRO A 89 -6.36 12.51 22.36
N TRP A 90 -6.14 12.16 23.64
CA TRP A 90 -5.25 11.05 24.00
C TRP A 90 -5.76 9.69 23.54
N ASN A 91 -7.03 9.55 23.10
CA ASN A 91 -7.57 8.32 22.52
C ASN A 91 -7.32 8.21 20.98
N PHE A 92 -6.34 8.95 20.45
CA PHE A 92 -6.04 9.00 19.01
C PHE A 92 -5.79 7.63 18.37
N TRP A 93 -5.34 6.62 19.12
CA TRP A 93 -5.17 5.25 18.61
C TRP A 93 -6.48 4.66 18.09
N GLN A 94 -7.63 5.12 18.58
CA GLN A 94 -8.95 4.68 18.13
C GLN A 94 -9.17 4.95 16.63
N LEU A 95 -8.49 5.96 16.05
CA LEU A 95 -8.53 6.23 14.61
C LEU A 95 -8.02 5.07 13.75
N LEU A 96 -7.20 4.21 14.32
CA LEU A 96 -6.71 3.01 13.63
C LEU A 96 -7.40 1.74 14.13
N THR A 97 -7.58 1.61 15.44
CA THR A 97 -8.00 0.34 16.04
C THR A 97 -9.45 -0.02 15.72
N TYR A 98 -10.34 0.96 15.57
CA TYR A 98 -11.74 0.72 15.21
C TYR A 98 -11.90 -0.07 13.92
N GLY A 99 -10.97 0.10 12.97
CA GLY A 99 -10.97 -0.57 11.67
C GLY A 99 -10.70 -2.08 11.72
N PHE A 100 -10.34 -2.61 12.87
CA PHE A 100 -10.14 -4.03 13.14
C PHE A 100 -11.22 -4.64 14.03
N LEU A 101 -12.16 -3.83 14.49
CA LEU A 101 -13.29 -4.27 15.29
C LEU A 101 -14.51 -4.52 14.40
N HIS A 102 -15.37 -5.43 14.82
CA HIS A 102 -16.65 -5.70 14.15
C HIS A 102 -17.75 -5.89 15.19
N ASP A 103 -19.01 -5.99 14.71
CA ASP A 103 -20.15 -6.24 15.58
C ASP A 103 -19.89 -7.43 16.51
N GLY A 104 -19.96 -7.15 17.79
CA GLY A 104 -19.66 -8.10 18.83
C GLY A 104 -20.06 -7.56 20.22
N PRO A 105 -19.75 -8.28 21.28
CA PRO A 105 -20.05 -7.88 22.63
C PRO A 105 -19.52 -6.50 22.98
N SER A 106 -20.35 -5.71 23.68
CA SER A 106 -20.03 -4.42 24.27
C SER A 106 -20.84 -4.27 25.55
N LEU A 107 -20.16 -4.05 26.65
CA LEU A 107 -20.82 -3.88 27.97
C LEU A 107 -21.65 -2.60 27.98
N GLU A 108 -21.10 -1.51 27.47
CA GLU A 108 -21.80 -0.22 27.40
C GLU A 108 -23.10 -0.32 26.60
N LEU A 109 -23.06 -1.00 25.41
CA LEU A 109 -24.24 -1.16 24.59
C LEU A 109 -25.24 -2.12 25.25
N GLN A 110 -24.80 -3.19 25.92
CA GLN A 110 -25.67 -4.11 26.64
C GLN A 110 -26.44 -3.41 27.76
N GLU A 111 -25.78 -2.55 28.55
CA GLU A 111 -26.44 -1.79 29.60
C GLU A 111 -27.48 -0.82 29.02
N LYS A 112 -27.13 -0.07 27.98
CA LYS A 112 -28.07 0.81 27.29
C LYS A 112 -29.29 0.07 26.76
N LEU A 113 -29.10 -1.09 26.12
CA LEU A 113 -30.19 -1.88 25.55
C LEU A 113 -31.08 -2.52 26.66
N ARG A 114 -30.48 -3.01 27.75
CA ARG A 114 -31.21 -3.57 28.88
C ARG A 114 -32.15 -2.55 29.53
N ALA A 115 -31.74 -1.27 29.62
CA ALA A 115 -32.58 -0.20 30.12
C ALA A 115 -33.88 -0.03 29.27
N PHE A 116 -33.87 -0.46 28.02
CA PHE A 116 -35.01 -0.45 27.11
C PHE A 116 -35.66 -1.83 26.90
N GLY A 117 -35.32 -2.84 27.71
CA GLY A 117 -35.82 -4.21 27.55
C GLY A 117 -35.35 -4.94 26.28
N ARG A 118 -34.25 -4.48 25.70
CA ARG A 118 -33.66 -5.03 24.46
C ARG A 118 -32.39 -5.82 24.76
N THR A 119 -32.09 -6.78 23.85
CA THR A 119 -30.83 -7.55 23.86
C THR A 119 -29.96 -7.14 22.69
N GLN A 120 -28.64 -7.24 22.86
CA GLN A 120 -27.70 -7.01 21.77
C GLN A 120 -27.68 -8.24 20.84
N ASN A 121 -28.00 -8.03 19.58
CA ASN A 121 -27.84 -9.04 18.53
C ASN A 121 -26.49 -8.86 17.84
N TYR A 122 -25.76 -9.95 17.66
CA TYR A 122 -24.48 -9.96 16.97
C TYR A 122 -24.67 -10.57 15.59
N SER A 123 -24.15 -9.88 14.57
CA SER A 123 -24.19 -10.37 13.20
C SER A 123 -22.77 -10.61 12.67
N PRO A 124 -22.40 -11.85 12.36
CA PRO A 124 -21.13 -12.15 11.73
C PRO A 124 -21.07 -11.68 10.27
N PHE A 125 -22.21 -11.38 9.66
CA PHE A 125 -22.29 -11.03 8.23
C PHE A 125 -21.53 -9.74 7.91
N HIS A 126 -21.45 -8.80 8.84
CA HIS A 126 -20.67 -7.58 8.66
C HIS A 126 -19.15 -7.90 8.56
N LEU A 127 -18.64 -8.76 9.43
CA LEU A 127 -17.25 -9.25 9.33
C LEU A 127 -17.03 -10.03 8.06
N ILE A 128 -17.91 -11.02 7.78
CA ILE A 128 -17.79 -11.90 6.60
C ILE A 128 -17.77 -11.06 5.32
N GLY A 129 -18.69 -10.12 5.18
CA GLY A 129 -18.76 -9.23 4.01
C GLY A 129 -17.48 -8.43 3.80
N ASN A 130 -16.96 -7.80 4.85
CA ASN A 130 -15.70 -7.06 4.78
C ASN A 130 -14.52 -7.97 4.40
N MET A 131 -14.40 -9.14 5.02
CA MET A 131 -13.31 -10.08 4.72
C MET A 131 -13.39 -10.64 3.30
N LEU A 132 -14.60 -10.90 2.81
CA LEU A 132 -14.82 -11.37 1.45
C LEU A 132 -14.41 -10.30 0.42
N MET A 133 -14.84 -9.06 0.63
CA MET A 133 -14.45 -7.92 -0.22
C MET A 133 -12.94 -7.70 -0.19
N LEU A 134 -12.33 -7.75 0.99
CA LEU A 134 -10.89 -7.62 1.15
C LEU A 134 -10.14 -8.78 0.48
N PHE A 135 -10.67 -10.00 0.54
CA PHE A 135 -10.08 -11.16 -0.11
C PHE A 135 -10.08 -11.02 -1.64
N PHE A 136 -11.22 -10.66 -2.25
CA PHE A 136 -11.32 -10.58 -3.70
C PHE A 136 -10.62 -9.34 -4.27
N PHE A 137 -10.91 -8.16 -3.75
CA PHE A 137 -10.36 -6.92 -4.31
C PHE A 137 -8.99 -6.58 -3.75
N GLY A 138 -8.76 -6.89 -2.46
CA GLY A 138 -7.49 -6.59 -1.80
C GLY A 138 -6.31 -7.33 -2.40
N ARG A 139 -6.49 -8.58 -2.84
CA ARG A 139 -5.40 -9.36 -3.46
C ARG A 139 -4.91 -8.75 -4.76
N GLU A 140 -5.83 -8.28 -5.59
CA GLU A 140 -5.50 -7.62 -6.85
C GLU A 140 -4.80 -6.27 -6.59
N VAL A 141 -5.32 -5.49 -5.63
CA VAL A 141 -4.73 -4.21 -5.25
C VAL A 141 -3.36 -4.39 -4.60
N GLU A 142 -3.19 -5.40 -3.73
CA GLU A 142 -1.88 -5.77 -3.18
C GLU A 142 -0.90 -6.18 -4.29
N GLY A 143 -1.37 -6.90 -5.31
CA GLY A 143 -0.59 -7.24 -6.50
C GLY A 143 -0.08 -6.02 -7.26
N LEU A 144 -0.87 -4.94 -7.32
CA LEU A 144 -0.49 -3.69 -7.98
C LEU A 144 0.59 -2.90 -7.24
N MET A 145 0.48 -2.77 -5.92
CA MET A 145 1.32 -1.85 -5.15
C MET A 145 2.36 -2.56 -4.26
N GLY A 146 2.25 -3.87 -4.11
CA GLY A 146 3.07 -4.67 -3.21
C GLY A 146 2.59 -4.61 -1.77
N ARG A 147 2.99 -5.65 -0.99
CA ARG A 147 2.51 -5.89 0.39
C ARG A 147 2.70 -4.70 1.33
N ALA A 148 3.90 -4.14 1.35
CA ALA A 148 4.23 -3.08 2.31
C ALA A 148 3.42 -1.81 2.04
N GLU A 149 3.28 -1.42 0.78
CA GLU A 149 2.50 -0.26 0.38
C GLU A 149 1.00 -0.50 0.58
N PHE A 150 0.51 -1.70 0.28
CA PHE A 150 -0.88 -2.09 0.52
C PHE A 150 -1.27 -1.95 2.00
N LEU A 151 -0.42 -2.44 2.91
CA LEU A 151 -0.67 -2.30 4.36
C LEU A 151 -0.66 -0.85 4.82
N ARG A 152 0.30 -0.04 4.35
CA ARG A 152 0.34 1.40 4.62
C ARG A 152 -0.91 2.11 4.09
N PHE A 153 -1.26 1.84 2.84
CA PHE A 153 -2.47 2.37 2.21
C PHE A 153 -3.73 2.04 3.01
N TYR A 154 -3.91 0.76 3.36
CA TYR A 154 -5.08 0.30 4.11
C TYR A 154 -5.20 0.96 5.48
N CYS A 155 -4.10 0.99 6.25
CA CYS A 155 -4.10 1.65 7.56
C CYS A 155 -4.37 3.17 7.45
N THR A 156 -3.80 3.83 6.45
CA THR A 156 -4.05 5.26 6.19
C THR A 156 -5.51 5.49 5.78
N ALA A 157 -6.07 4.62 4.95
CA ALA A 157 -7.47 4.71 4.55
C ALA A 157 -8.42 4.59 5.75
N ILE A 158 -8.16 3.67 6.68
CA ILE A 158 -8.91 3.55 7.94
C ILE A 158 -8.81 4.84 8.75
N ILE A 159 -7.60 5.37 8.96
CA ILE A 159 -7.40 6.62 9.71
C ILE A 159 -8.16 7.77 9.06
N MET A 160 -8.07 7.92 7.75
CA MET A 160 -8.77 8.98 7.01
C MET A 160 -10.28 8.82 7.11
N ALA A 161 -10.82 7.61 6.91
CA ALA A 161 -12.24 7.32 7.05
C ALA A 161 -12.76 7.65 8.45
N GLY A 162 -12.04 7.24 9.50
CA GLY A 162 -12.37 7.54 10.89
C GLY A 162 -12.32 9.03 11.22
N LEU A 163 -11.30 9.73 10.72
CA LEU A 163 -11.15 11.17 10.93
C LEU A 163 -12.32 11.96 10.31
N PHE A 164 -12.64 11.68 9.05
CA PHE A 164 -13.77 12.33 8.38
C PHE A 164 -15.10 11.98 9.03
N TRP A 165 -15.24 10.76 9.53
CA TRP A 165 -16.43 10.38 10.29
C TRP A 165 -16.55 11.19 11.60
N VAL A 166 -15.50 11.29 12.43
CA VAL A 166 -15.53 12.10 13.66
C VAL A 166 -15.92 13.54 13.35
N VAL A 167 -15.34 14.13 12.31
CA VAL A 167 -15.67 15.50 11.87
C VAL A 167 -17.13 15.58 11.42
N GLY A 168 -17.60 14.64 10.59
CA GLY A 168 -18.98 14.61 10.09
C GLY A 168 -20.02 14.53 11.20
N GLU A 169 -19.79 13.69 12.20
CA GLU A 169 -20.71 13.53 13.34
C GLU A 169 -20.82 14.79 14.22
N GLN A 170 -19.74 15.59 14.31
CA GLN A 170 -19.82 16.88 15.02
C GLN A 170 -20.82 17.87 14.39
N PHE A 171 -21.02 17.75 13.09
CA PHE A 171 -22.01 18.59 12.37
C PHE A 171 -23.42 18.02 12.40
N GLN A 172 -23.56 16.69 12.47
CA GLN A 172 -24.87 16.04 12.44
C GLN A 172 -25.54 15.96 13.82
N GLU A 173 -24.80 15.57 14.83
CA GLU A 173 -25.31 15.33 16.19
C GLU A 173 -24.32 15.89 17.25
N PRO A 174 -24.23 17.21 17.38
CA PRO A 174 -23.32 17.84 18.33
C PRO A 174 -23.59 17.38 19.76
N GLY A 175 -22.55 16.89 20.42
CA GLY A 175 -22.62 16.51 21.84
C GLY A 175 -23.13 15.08 22.11
N ILE A 176 -23.54 14.33 21.10
CA ILE A 176 -23.88 12.90 21.26
C ILE A 176 -22.61 12.07 21.06
N ASN A 177 -22.29 11.22 22.06
CA ASN A 177 -21.20 10.28 21.92
C ASN A 177 -21.69 9.00 21.24
N VAL A 178 -21.37 8.84 19.96
CA VAL A 178 -21.56 7.64 19.15
C VAL A 178 -20.23 6.95 18.91
N ARG A 179 -20.30 5.67 18.55
CA ARG A 179 -19.11 4.86 18.28
C ARG A 179 -19.15 4.24 16.88
N LEU A 180 -17.98 4.10 16.29
CA LEU A 180 -17.74 3.45 15.01
C LEU A 180 -16.86 2.21 15.22
N VAL A 181 -17.21 1.12 14.54
CA VAL A 181 -16.44 -0.11 14.39
C VAL A 181 -16.55 -0.61 12.95
N GLY A 182 -15.53 -1.21 12.43
CA GLY A 182 -15.55 -1.90 11.14
C GLY A 182 -14.40 -1.54 10.21
N ALA A 183 -13.97 -2.56 9.47
CA ALA A 183 -12.95 -2.47 8.42
C ALA A 183 -13.44 -1.73 7.16
N SER A 184 -14.73 -1.44 7.06
CA SER A 184 -15.42 -1.05 5.84
C SER A 184 -14.89 0.23 5.19
N GLY A 185 -14.44 1.22 5.97
CA GLY A 185 -13.78 2.42 5.42
C GLY A 185 -12.52 2.09 4.61
N GLY A 186 -11.66 1.20 5.13
CA GLY A 186 -10.49 0.70 4.41
C GLY A 186 -10.85 -0.19 3.22
N VAL A 187 -11.87 -1.04 3.38
CA VAL A 187 -12.37 -1.90 2.30
C VAL A 187 -12.95 -1.08 1.14
N MET A 188 -13.68 0.00 1.43
CA MET A 188 -14.19 0.91 0.41
C MET A 188 -13.07 1.65 -0.33
N ALA A 189 -11.99 2.00 0.36
CA ALA A 189 -10.81 2.56 -0.30
C ALA A 189 -10.14 1.53 -1.24
N VAL A 190 -10.01 0.27 -0.82
CA VAL A 190 -9.49 -0.82 -1.66
C VAL A 190 -10.38 -1.05 -2.88
N LEU A 191 -11.71 -1.10 -2.70
CA LEU A 191 -12.65 -1.22 -3.81
C LEU A 191 -12.53 -0.06 -4.79
N ALA A 192 -12.38 1.16 -4.32
CA ALA A 192 -12.22 2.36 -5.14
C ALA A 192 -10.93 2.30 -6.00
N VAL A 193 -9.80 1.87 -5.41
CA VAL A 193 -8.54 1.63 -6.16
C VAL A 193 -8.73 0.52 -7.19
N PHE A 194 -9.42 -0.57 -6.83
CA PHE A 194 -9.69 -1.66 -7.75
C PHE A 194 -10.53 -1.19 -8.95
N ILE A 195 -11.64 -0.45 -8.71
CA ILE A 195 -12.49 0.10 -9.76
C ILE A 195 -11.71 1.04 -10.68
N TRP A 196 -10.83 1.87 -10.12
CA TRP A 196 -9.99 2.79 -10.90
C TRP A 196 -9.10 2.05 -11.91
N HIS A 197 -8.52 0.90 -11.50
CA HIS A 197 -7.61 0.14 -12.35
C HIS A 197 -8.31 -0.87 -13.26
N PHE A 198 -9.44 -1.43 -12.80
CA PHE A 198 -10.16 -2.51 -13.48
C PHE A 198 -11.65 -2.22 -13.67
N PRO A 199 -12.05 -1.05 -14.21
CA PRO A 199 -13.46 -0.63 -14.24
C PRO A 199 -14.38 -1.60 -14.97
N GLN A 200 -13.89 -2.26 -16.02
CA GLN A 200 -14.66 -3.19 -16.84
C GLN A 200 -14.59 -4.66 -16.39
N GLN A 201 -13.89 -4.92 -15.27
CA GLN A 201 -13.85 -6.26 -14.71
C GLN A 201 -15.27 -6.72 -14.36
N ILE A 202 -15.66 -7.91 -14.83
CA ILE A 202 -16.96 -8.51 -14.53
C ILE A 202 -16.85 -9.35 -13.28
N ILE A 203 -17.77 -9.11 -12.35
CA ILE A 203 -17.94 -9.92 -11.14
C ILE A 203 -19.27 -10.67 -11.27
N TYR A 204 -19.24 -11.96 -10.99
CA TYR A 204 -20.46 -12.76 -10.96
C TYR A 204 -21.11 -12.69 -9.57
N PHE A 205 -22.07 -11.78 -9.43
CA PHE A 205 -22.81 -11.63 -8.18
C PHE A 205 -23.65 -12.90 -7.93
N TRP A 206 -23.49 -13.52 -6.76
CA TRP A 206 -24.04 -14.85 -6.44
C TRP A 206 -23.63 -15.95 -7.44
N GLY A 207 -22.52 -15.80 -8.14
CA GLY A 207 -22.05 -16.77 -9.14
C GLY A 207 -22.84 -16.80 -10.45
N VAL A 208 -23.87 -15.98 -10.60
CA VAL A 208 -24.83 -16.03 -11.74
C VAL A 208 -24.90 -14.71 -12.49
N LEU A 209 -25.06 -13.60 -11.80
CA LEU A 209 -25.31 -12.30 -12.43
C LEU A 209 -23.99 -11.59 -12.76
N PRO A 210 -23.63 -11.42 -14.05
CA PRO A 210 -22.44 -10.69 -14.42
C PRO A 210 -22.67 -9.18 -14.23
N VAL A 211 -21.89 -8.57 -13.34
CA VAL A 211 -21.96 -7.13 -13.03
C VAL A 211 -20.57 -6.54 -13.24
N PRO A 212 -20.41 -5.49 -14.05
CA PRO A 212 -19.15 -4.79 -14.14
C PRO A 212 -18.86 -4.06 -12.83
N VAL A 213 -17.59 -4.08 -12.39
CA VAL A 213 -17.23 -3.60 -11.05
C VAL A 213 -17.52 -2.11 -10.84
N TRP A 214 -17.48 -1.30 -11.90
CA TRP A 214 -17.88 0.12 -11.81
C TRP A 214 -19.34 0.28 -11.37
N ALA A 215 -20.25 -0.59 -11.85
CA ALA A 215 -21.66 -0.54 -11.48
C ALA A 215 -21.87 -0.93 -10.00
N LEU A 216 -21.06 -1.88 -9.49
CA LEU A 216 -21.03 -2.21 -8.06
C LEU A 216 -20.60 -0.99 -7.24
N GLY A 217 -19.56 -0.27 -7.67
CA GLY A 217 -19.09 0.95 -7.02
C GLY A 217 -20.16 2.05 -6.99
N VAL A 218 -20.83 2.30 -8.12
CA VAL A 218 -21.95 3.27 -8.20
C VAL A 218 -23.08 2.88 -7.26
N LEU A 219 -23.43 1.58 -7.22
CA LEU A 219 -24.48 1.07 -6.34
C LEU A 219 -24.11 1.32 -4.87
N TYR A 220 -22.89 0.99 -4.46
CA TYR A 220 -22.42 1.25 -3.09
C TYR A 220 -22.47 2.75 -2.73
N ILE A 221 -21.94 3.60 -3.59
CA ILE A 221 -21.97 5.05 -3.37
C ILE A 221 -23.41 5.57 -3.28
N ALA A 222 -24.32 5.07 -4.13
CA ALA A 222 -25.72 5.48 -4.11
C ALA A 222 -26.42 5.07 -2.80
N ILE A 223 -26.15 3.85 -2.31
CA ILE A 223 -26.69 3.37 -1.04
C ILE A 223 -26.15 4.20 0.12
N ASP A 224 -24.84 4.43 0.18
CA ASP A 224 -24.19 5.21 1.23
C ASP A 224 -24.62 6.68 1.21
N PHE A 225 -24.69 7.29 0.03
CA PHE A 225 -25.15 8.65 -0.12
C PHE A 225 -26.62 8.81 0.25
N GLY A 226 -27.47 7.86 -0.19
CA GLY A 226 -28.89 7.81 0.18
C GLY A 226 -29.08 7.61 1.69
N GLY A 227 -28.25 6.76 2.32
CA GLY A 227 -28.25 6.55 3.76
C GLY A 227 -27.79 7.79 4.54
N ALA A 228 -26.75 8.46 4.05
CA ALA A 228 -26.25 9.71 4.67
C ALA A 228 -27.29 10.85 4.58
N LEU A 229 -28.06 10.97 3.48
CA LEU A 229 -29.11 11.96 3.31
C LEU A 229 -30.42 11.56 3.99
N GLY A 230 -30.81 10.29 3.93
CA GLY A 230 -32.08 9.78 4.47
C GLY A 230 -32.18 9.84 5.99
N GLY A 231 -31.07 9.97 6.69
CA GLY A 231 -31.00 10.27 8.11
C GLY A 231 -31.66 11.60 8.52
N ALA A 232 -31.98 12.46 7.57
CA ALA A 232 -32.65 13.74 7.83
C ALA A 232 -34.18 13.63 8.05
N GLY A 233 -34.81 12.46 7.89
CA GLY A 233 -36.28 12.26 7.83
C GLY A 233 -36.87 11.29 8.84
N GLY A 234 -36.38 11.20 10.08
CA GLY A 234 -37.24 10.87 11.23
C GLY A 234 -37.44 9.42 11.67
N ALA A 235 -36.63 8.42 11.34
CA ALA A 235 -36.51 7.17 12.08
C ALA A 235 -35.07 6.66 11.96
N ARG A 236 -34.19 7.39 12.62
CA ARG A 236 -32.76 7.08 12.62
C ARG A 236 -32.51 5.85 13.47
N ASP A 237 -32.36 4.70 12.81
CA ASP A 237 -31.42 3.72 13.36
C ASP A 237 -30.03 4.37 13.28
N ALA A 238 -29.65 5.04 14.36
CA ALA A 238 -28.37 5.79 14.48
C ALA A 238 -27.14 4.96 14.06
N LYS A 239 -27.23 3.64 14.12
CA LYS A 239 -26.22 2.69 13.67
C LYS A 239 -25.96 2.71 12.14
N LEU A 240 -26.98 2.94 11.31
CA LEU A 240 -26.84 2.89 9.85
C LEU A 240 -26.28 4.18 9.26
N VAL A 241 -26.72 5.32 9.76
CA VAL A 241 -26.25 6.65 9.26
C VAL A 241 -24.78 6.88 9.56
N VAL A 242 -24.30 6.37 10.67
CA VAL A 242 -22.94 6.56 11.19
C VAL A 242 -21.87 5.98 10.29
N ALA A 243 -22.12 4.87 9.60
CA ALA A 243 -21.12 4.21 8.77
C ALA A 243 -20.95 4.85 7.38
N HIS A 244 -21.99 5.50 6.85
CA HIS A 244 -21.99 6.01 5.46
C HIS A 244 -20.92 7.07 5.21
N VAL A 245 -20.70 7.97 6.16
CA VAL A 245 -19.65 9.01 6.04
C VAL A 245 -18.25 8.36 5.99
N ALA A 246 -18.01 7.36 6.84
CA ALA A 246 -16.73 6.64 6.84
C ALA A 246 -16.49 5.89 5.51
N HIS A 247 -17.53 5.27 4.96
CA HIS A 247 -17.46 4.58 3.67
C HIS A 247 -17.12 5.53 2.52
N LEU A 248 -17.86 6.64 2.43
CA LEU A 248 -17.65 7.66 1.40
C LEU A 248 -16.24 8.27 1.53
N ALA A 249 -15.80 8.59 2.74
CA ALA A 249 -14.46 9.11 2.97
C ALA A 249 -13.37 8.11 2.55
N GLY A 250 -13.55 6.82 2.88
CA GLY A 250 -12.66 5.77 2.43
C GLY A 250 -12.61 5.66 0.89
N ALA A 251 -13.77 5.64 0.24
CA ALA A 251 -13.85 5.58 -1.22
C ALA A 251 -13.19 6.80 -1.89
N VAL A 252 -13.44 8.01 -1.40
CA VAL A 252 -12.81 9.24 -1.90
C VAL A 252 -11.30 9.20 -1.72
N PHE A 253 -10.83 8.77 -0.55
CA PHE A 253 -9.39 8.62 -0.32
C PHE A 253 -8.76 7.63 -1.30
N GLY A 254 -9.39 6.45 -1.51
CA GLY A 254 -8.91 5.44 -2.45
C GLY A 254 -8.85 5.95 -3.90
N LEU A 255 -9.88 6.67 -4.35
CA LEU A 255 -9.91 7.29 -5.68
C LEU A 255 -8.81 8.36 -5.84
N LEU A 256 -8.63 9.23 -4.86
CA LEU A 256 -7.59 10.27 -4.89
C LEU A 256 -6.19 9.64 -4.89
N TYR A 257 -5.99 8.59 -4.10
CA TYR A 257 -4.75 7.85 -4.05
C TYR A 257 -4.39 7.26 -5.41
N ALA A 258 -5.35 6.57 -6.06
CA ALA A 258 -5.16 5.97 -7.37
C ALA A 258 -4.99 7.02 -8.47
N TRP A 259 -5.82 8.08 -8.47
CA TRP A 259 -5.76 9.15 -9.45
C TRP A 259 -4.43 9.90 -9.42
N ARG A 260 -3.91 10.20 -8.22
CA ARG A 260 -2.63 10.91 -8.07
C ARG A 260 -1.42 10.01 -8.23
N GLY A 261 -1.60 8.69 -8.20
CA GLY A 261 -0.51 7.72 -8.22
C GLY A 261 0.43 7.88 -7.02
N TRP A 262 -0.13 8.22 -5.85
CA TRP A 262 0.67 8.37 -4.64
C TRP A 262 1.33 7.06 -4.24
N THR A 263 2.47 7.17 -3.55
CA THR A 263 3.11 6.10 -2.80
C THR A 263 3.40 6.60 -1.39
N LEU A 264 2.99 5.82 -0.39
CA LEU A 264 3.24 6.17 1.02
C LEU A 264 4.67 5.78 1.45
N GLU A 265 5.40 5.07 0.59
CA GLU A 265 6.80 4.75 0.79
C GLU A 265 7.66 6.02 0.91
N ASP A 266 7.35 7.02 0.11
CA ASP A 266 8.05 8.31 0.12
C ASP A 266 7.86 9.09 1.42
N LEU A 267 6.76 8.90 2.14
CA LEU A 267 6.55 9.53 3.46
C LEU A 267 7.55 9.03 4.51
N GLY A 268 7.90 7.74 4.48
CA GLY A 268 8.92 7.16 5.36
C GLY A 268 10.33 7.65 5.03
N THR A 269 10.62 7.82 3.74
CA THR A 269 11.93 8.31 3.28
C THR A 269 12.09 9.82 3.46
N TRP A 270 11.00 10.59 3.48
CA TRP A 270 11.04 12.02 3.72
C TRP A 270 11.54 12.35 5.13
N THR A 271 11.09 11.63 6.15
CA THR A 271 11.56 11.81 7.54
C THR A 271 13.04 11.44 7.67
N THR A 272 13.50 10.38 7.01
CA THR A 272 14.90 9.99 7.01
C THR A 272 15.76 10.99 6.21
N ARG A 273 15.26 11.55 5.11
CA ARG A 273 15.95 12.63 4.35
C ARG A 273 16.06 13.92 5.14
N LEU A 274 15.06 14.27 5.97
CA LEU A 274 15.14 15.44 6.87
C LEU A 274 16.14 15.23 8.01
N LEU A 275 16.26 14.00 8.51
CA LEU A 275 17.18 13.65 9.60
C LEU A 275 18.59 13.34 9.09
N GLN A 276 18.75 12.94 7.83
CA GLN A 276 20.07 12.80 7.20
C GLN A 276 20.63 14.17 6.94
N ARG A 277 21.52 14.66 7.83
CA ARG A 277 22.43 15.76 7.50
C ARG A 277 23.08 15.41 6.16
N ARG A 278 22.87 16.25 5.15
CA ARG A 278 23.54 16.11 3.84
C ARG A 278 25.00 15.80 4.12
N PRO A 279 25.58 14.69 3.65
CA PRO A 279 26.99 14.46 3.80
C PRO A 279 27.67 15.67 3.15
N ARG A 280 28.47 16.42 3.93
CA ARG A 280 29.32 17.46 3.37
C ARG A 280 30.22 16.75 2.37
N MET A 281 30.00 16.99 1.09
CA MET A 281 30.96 16.59 0.08
C MET A 281 32.30 17.25 0.45
N ARG A 282 33.21 16.45 0.96
CA ARG A 282 34.61 16.87 1.12
C ARG A 282 35.19 16.77 -0.28
N VAL A 283 35.47 17.90 -0.87
CA VAL A 283 36.27 17.93 -2.10
C VAL A 283 37.61 17.34 -1.72
N VAL A 284 37.86 16.10 -2.09
CA VAL A 284 39.17 15.48 -2.02
C VAL A 284 39.91 16.03 -3.23
N HIS A 285 40.83 16.95 -3.00
CA HIS A 285 41.79 17.36 -4.03
C HIS A 285 42.59 16.12 -4.40
N PRO A 286 42.69 15.77 -5.70
CA PRO A 286 43.42 14.58 -6.14
C PRO A 286 44.90 14.57 -5.72
N ASP A 287 45.47 15.73 -5.40
CA ASP A 287 46.88 15.91 -5.11
C ASP A 287 47.24 15.92 -3.61
N ALA A 288 46.27 15.88 -2.68
CA ALA A 288 46.57 15.95 -1.26
C ALA A 288 46.71 14.53 -0.66
N GLY A 289 47.74 13.82 -1.03
CA GLY A 289 48.07 12.53 -0.44
C GLY A 289 48.67 11.50 -1.41
N ARG A 290 49.13 11.93 -2.59
CA ARG A 290 49.91 11.05 -3.43
C ARG A 290 51.22 10.78 -2.73
N THR A 291 51.43 9.56 -2.34
CA THR A 291 52.75 9.05 -1.92
C THR A 291 53.51 8.59 -3.16
N ASP A 292 54.83 8.55 -3.07
CA ASP A 292 55.70 8.03 -4.15
C ASP A 292 55.26 6.64 -4.63
N ASP A 293 54.63 5.85 -3.74
CA ASP A 293 54.06 4.54 -4.02
C ASP A 293 52.83 4.60 -4.96
N ASP A 294 52.02 5.66 -4.87
CA ASP A 294 50.82 5.87 -5.73
C ASP A 294 51.23 6.29 -7.17
N GLU A 295 52.32 7.05 -7.30
CA GLU A 295 52.87 7.44 -8.61
C GLU A 295 53.51 6.22 -9.31
N ASP A 296 54.20 5.36 -8.56
CA ASP A 296 54.78 4.12 -9.06
C ASP A 296 53.68 3.13 -9.48
N GLU A 297 52.55 3.11 -8.79
CA GLU A 297 51.42 2.25 -9.13
C GLU A 297 50.70 2.74 -10.40
N ALA A 298 50.49 4.04 -10.54
CA ALA A 298 49.89 4.63 -11.72
C ALA A 298 50.74 4.40 -12.98
N SER A 299 52.06 4.56 -12.85
CA SER A 299 53.00 4.31 -13.94
C SER A 299 53.04 2.82 -14.36
N LEU A 300 52.90 1.91 -13.39
CA LEU A 300 52.85 0.47 -13.65
C LEU A 300 51.57 0.07 -14.38
N HIS A 301 50.43 0.64 -14.00
CA HIS A 301 49.14 0.39 -14.68
C HIS A 301 49.18 0.86 -16.13
N GLU A 302 49.70 2.06 -16.40
CA GLU A 302 49.83 2.58 -17.77
C GLU A 302 50.78 1.74 -18.63
N ALA A 303 51.87 1.21 -18.04
CA ALA A 303 52.75 0.30 -18.73
C ALA A 303 52.06 -1.05 -19.07
N VAL A 304 51.27 -1.58 -18.15
CA VAL A 304 50.47 -2.82 -18.35
C VAL A 304 49.45 -2.62 -19.46
N ASP A 305 48.71 -1.52 -19.49
CA ASP A 305 47.70 -1.24 -20.52
C ASP A 305 48.32 -1.13 -21.91
N ARG A 306 49.49 -0.46 -22.04
CA ARG A 306 50.24 -0.44 -23.29
C ARG A 306 50.68 -1.81 -23.76
N ILE A 307 51.16 -2.66 -22.85
CA ILE A 307 51.58 -4.04 -23.20
C ILE A 307 50.38 -4.91 -23.61
N LEU A 308 49.24 -4.81 -22.94
CA LEU A 308 48.01 -5.51 -23.27
C LEU A 308 47.48 -5.07 -24.65
N ALA A 309 47.54 -3.80 -24.97
CA ALA A 309 47.18 -3.29 -26.30
C ALA A 309 48.12 -3.80 -27.39
N LYS A 310 49.42 -4.01 -27.09
CA LYS A 310 50.38 -4.61 -28.03
C LYS A 310 50.08 -6.10 -28.23
N ILE A 311 49.77 -6.84 -27.18
CA ILE A 311 49.38 -8.26 -27.27
C ILE A 311 48.15 -8.41 -28.16
N SER A 312 47.13 -7.54 -27.96
CA SER A 312 45.89 -7.56 -28.77
C SER A 312 46.13 -7.34 -30.26
N ARG A 313 47.17 -6.54 -30.62
CA ARG A 313 47.49 -6.21 -32.03
C ARG A 313 48.46 -7.20 -32.72
N SER A 314 49.45 -7.65 -31.96
CA SER A 314 50.61 -8.35 -32.54
C SER A 314 50.90 -9.71 -31.92
N GLY A 315 50.05 -10.16 -30.98
CA GLY A 315 50.17 -11.45 -30.31
C GLY A 315 51.23 -11.44 -29.18
N GLU A 316 51.18 -12.43 -28.32
CA GLU A 316 52.07 -12.56 -27.14
C GLU A 316 53.54 -12.78 -27.51
N SER A 317 53.78 -13.36 -28.69
CA SER A 317 55.15 -13.58 -29.20
C SER A 317 55.91 -12.31 -29.51
N SER A 318 55.22 -11.17 -29.64
CA SER A 318 55.82 -9.85 -29.93
C SER A 318 56.37 -9.15 -28.68
N LEU A 319 56.21 -9.72 -27.48
CA LEU A 319 56.65 -9.13 -26.22
C LEU A 319 58.19 -9.23 -26.05
N THR A 320 58.80 -8.14 -25.65
CA THR A 320 60.18 -8.13 -25.22
C THR A 320 60.32 -8.77 -23.81
N PRO A 321 61.56 -9.21 -23.45
CA PRO A 321 61.81 -9.74 -22.12
C PRO A 321 61.45 -8.77 -20.99
N GLU A 322 61.63 -7.44 -21.18
CA GLU A 322 61.32 -6.41 -20.22
C GLU A 322 59.81 -6.22 -20.07
N GLU A 323 59.06 -6.29 -21.16
CA GLU A 323 57.58 -6.21 -21.14
C GLU A 323 56.98 -7.43 -20.40
N ARG A 324 57.53 -8.63 -20.58
CA ARG A 324 57.12 -9.83 -19.80
C ARG A 324 57.44 -9.69 -18.33
N ALA A 325 58.59 -9.12 -17.95
CA ALA A 325 58.94 -8.87 -16.57
C ALA A 325 57.98 -7.86 -15.91
N THR A 326 57.56 -6.84 -16.64
CA THR A 326 56.58 -5.84 -16.16
C THR A 326 55.21 -6.47 -15.90
N LEU A 327 54.68 -7.32 -16.78
CA LEU A 327 53.44 -8.06 -16.55
C LEU A 327 53.53 -9.01 -15.35
N THR A 328 54.66 -9.66 -15.18
CA THR A 328 54.90 -10.59 -14.07
C THR A 328 54.90 -9.82 -12.73
N ARG A 329 55.53 -8.62 -12.71
CA ARG A 329 55.56 -7.72 -11.51
C ARG A 329 54.17 -7.25 -11.16
N ALA A 330 53.39 -6.81 -12.14
CA ALA A 330 52.00 -6.37 -11.93
C ALA A 330 51.11 -7.49 -11.40
N SER A 331 51.24 -8.70 -11.98
CA SER A 331 50.48 -9.87 -11.53
C SER A 331 50.79 -10.28 -10.09
N ARG A 332 52.05 -10.22 -9.67
CA ARG A 332 52.45 -10.49 -8.28
C ARG A 332 51.86 -9.46 -7.33
N ARG A 333 51.90 -8.16 -7.62
CA ARG A 333 51.33 -7.10 -6.77
C ARG A 333 49.80 -7.28 -6.61
N LEU A 334 49.06 -7.62 -7.67
CA LEU A 334 47.64 -7.86 -7.60
C LEU A 334 47.29 -9.08 -6.73
N LYS A 335 48.11 -10.16 -6.82
CA LYS A 335 47.91 -11.35 -6.02
C LYS A 335 48.18 -11.14 -4.52
N ASP A 336 49.15 -10.30 -4.19
CA ASP A 336 49.49 -9.97 -2.80
C ASP A 336 48.43 -9.05 -2.15
N ARG A 337 47.73 -8.26 -2.94
CA ARG A 337 46.61 -7.41 -2.50
C ARG A 337 45.29 -8.20 -2.26
N SER A 338 45.15 -9.35 -2.87
CA SER A 338 43.95 -10.20 -2.76
C SER A 338 44.02 -11.22 -1.60
N ARG A 339 45.10 -11.19 -0.83
CA ARG A 339 45.27 -11.95 0.40
C ARG A 339 45.17 -11.07 1.64
#